data_d66125d4ca95356742f8d5fb940a965d
#
_entry.id   d66125d4ca95356742f8d5fb940a965d
#
_cell.length_a   1.000
_cell.length_b   1.000
_cell.length_c   1.000
_cell.angle_alpha   90.00
_cell.angle_beta   90.00
_cell.angle_gamma   90.00
#
_symmetry.space_group_name_H-M   'P 1'
#
loop_
_entity.id
_entity.type
_entity.pdbx_description
1 polymer ?
#
loop_
_entity_poly.entity_id
_entity_poly.type
_entity_poly.pdbx_seq_one_letter_code
_entity_poly.pdbx_strand_id
1 'polypeptide(L)'
;MPLLLKDIPDGAVCFLDATIFYYHFVNQPPLSDDCSDLLARIGAGALQGVTSGVALAEAAHKVMLAEVMRRHGVVAQGLLSRIKKHPELLDQLAEHKQVYVLADSLRLSIEPITLDLLKRGAELSPQQHLLTNDALMLAVIEKLNLSYLATNDDDFDSIPGLTVCKPTRI
;
A
#
# COMPACT_ATOMS: atom_id res chain seq x y z
N MET A 1 12.99 15.28 7.90
CA MET A 1 11.60 14.89 8.21
C MET A 1 10.97 14.38 6.93
N PRO A 2 10.27 13.24 6.96
CA PRO A 2 9.52 12.80 5.79
C PRO A 2 8.49 13.88 5.41
N LEU A 3 8.20 14.00 4.10
CA LEU A 3 7.13 14.86 3.63
C LEU A 3 5.77 14.25 4.01
N LEU A 4 4.75 15.09 4.12
CA LEU A 4 3.38 14.61 4.29
C LEU A 4 2.76 14.26 2.92
N LEU A 5 1.75 13.38 2.89
CA LEU A 5 1.04 13.02 1.66
C LEU A 5 0.50 14.24 0.92
N LYS A 6 0.03 15.26 1.64
CA LYS A 6 -0.48 16.51 1.08
C LYS A 6 0.60 17.34 0.36
N ASP A 7 1.88 17.12 0.68
CA ASP A 7 3.00 17.89 0.12
C ASP A 7 3.50 17.32 -1.21
N ILE A 8 2.96 16.19 -1.68
CA ILE A 8 3.24 15.67 -3.03
C ILE A 8 2.74 16.71 -4.04
N PRO A 9 3.62 17.23 -4.93
CA PRO A 9 3.24 18.30 -5.85
C PRO A 9 2.24 17.81 -6.90
N ASP A 10 1.34 18.69 -7.32
CA ASP A 10 0.43 18.40 -8.43
C ASP A 10 1.22 18.12 -9.72
N GLY A 11 0.73 17.18 -10.52
CA GLY A 11 1.40 16.67 -11.72
C GLY A 11 2.44 15.59 -11.44
N ALA A 12 2.79 15.30 -10.17
CA ALA A 12 3.72 14.23 -9.86
C ALA A 12 3.14 12.85 -10.13
N VAL A 13 4.05 11.90 -10.43
CA VAL A 13 3.77 10.47 -10.44
C VAL A 13 4.24 9.87 -9.12
N CYS A 14 3.35 9.21 -8.39
CA CYS A 14 3.63 8.67 -7.06
C CYS A 14 3.33 7.17 -7.01
N PHE A 15 4.27 6.39 -6.46
CA PHE A 15 3.99 5.00 -6.13
C PHE A 15 3.16 4.92 -4.85
N LEU A 16 2.11 4.10 -4.88
CA LEU A 16 1.20 3.88 -3.75
C LEU A 16 1.48 2.51 -3.13
N ASP A 17 1.91 2.51 -1.89
CA ASP A 17 2.08 1.31 -1.08
C ASP A 17 0.74 0.75 -0.59
N ALA A 18 0.73 -0.52 -0.20
CA ALA A 18 -0.40 -1.21 0.39
C ALA A 18 -1.02 -0.48 1.60
N THR A 19 -0.20 0.21 2.39
CA THR A 19 -0.64 0.94 3.58
C THR A 19 -1.59 2.09 3.25
N ILE A 20 -1.43 2.74 2.09
CA ILE A 20 -2.32 3.83 1.65
C ILE A 20 -3.74 3.32 1.43
N PHE A 21 -3.88 2.20 0.72
CA PHE A 21 -5.19 1.58 0.51
C PHE A 21 -5.77 1.05 1.82
N TYR A 22 -4.95 0.40 2.65
CA TYR A 22 -5.39 -0.12 3.94
C TYR A 22 -6.00 0.97 4.82
N TYR A 23 -5.29 2.09 5.04
CA TYR A 23 -5.81 3.18 5.88
C TYR A 23 -7.03 3.88 5.29
N HIS A 24 -7.20 3.89 3.98
CA HIS A 24 -8.44 4.39 3.35
C HIS A 24 -9.68 3.57 3.78
N PHE A 25 -9.54 2.24 3.95
CA PHE A 25 -10.64 1.35 4.33
C PHE A 25 -10.83 1.19 5.83
N VAL A 26 -9.83 1.52 6.65
CA VAL A 26 -9.95 1.44 8.10
C VAL A 26 -10.11 2.83 8.69
N ASN A 27 -11.06 2.99 9.61
CA ASN A 27 -11.35 4.29 10.22
C ASN A 27 -10.34 4.59 11.35
N GLN A 28 -9.18 5.15 11.00
CA GLN A 28 -8.10 5.54 11.92
C GLN A 28 -7.60 6.96 11.62
N PRO A 29 -8.42 8.02 11.89
CA PRO A 29 -7.95 9.39 11.71
C PRO A 29 -6.73 9.72 12.59
N PRO A 30 -5.79 10.57 12.10
CA PRO A 30 -5.77 11.25 10.81
C PRO A 30 -5.24 10.41 9.64
N LEU A 31 -4.74 9.19 9.87
CA LEU A 31 -4.14 8.33 8.83
C LEU A 31 -5.12 8.06 7.68
N SER A 32 -6.38 7.69 8.04
CA SER A 32 -7.43 7.40 7.05
C SER A 32 -7.82 8.63 6.22
N ASP A 33 -7.84 9.80 6.85
CA ASP A 33 -8.24 11.04 6.20
C ASP A 33 -7.17 11.44 5.18
N ASP A 34 -5.89 11.48 5.57
CA ASP A 34 -4.79 11.84 4.69
C ASP A 34 -4.65 10.88 3.50
N CYS A 35 -4.83 9.56 3.74
CA CYS A 35 -4.79 8.57 2.66
C CYS A 35 -5.98 8.74 1.70
N SER A 36 -7.17 9.01 2.23
CA SER A 36 -8.36 9.27 1.42
C SER A 36 -8.23 10.54 0.59
N ASP A 37 -7.67 11.60 1.17
CA ASP A 37 -7.40 12.86 0.46
C ASP A 37 -6.40 12.68 -0.68
N LEU A 38 -5.32 11.90 -0.46
CA LEU A 38 -4.37 11.56 -1.53
C LEU A 38 -5.07 10.83 -2.68
N LEU A 39 -5.87 9.81 -2.38
CA LEU A 39 -6.61 9.06 -3.39
C LEU A 39 -7.65 9.94 -4.12
N ALA A 40 -8.29 10.87 -3.42
CA ALA A 40 -9.20 11.85 -4.03
C ALA A 40 -8.47 12.79 -4.99
N ARG A 41 -7.26 13.26 -4.65
CA ARG A 41 -6.40 14.06 -5.55
C ARG A 41 -6.02 13.29 -6.82
N ILE A 42 -5.74 11.99 -6.69
CA ILE A 42 -5.46 11.12 -7.84
C ILE A 42 -6.71 10.98 -8.71
N GLY A 43 -7.87 10.71 -8.10
CA GLY A 43 -9.15 10.60 -8.80
C GLY A 43 -9.56 11.89 -9.53
N ALA A 44 -9.18 13.05 -9.01
CA ALA A 44 -9.37 14.34 -9.62
C ALA A 44 -8.33 14.65 -10.73
N GLY A 45 -7.33 13.80 -10.94
CA GLY A 45 -6.27 14.00 -11.92
C GLY A 45 -5.18 15.00 -11.52
N ALA A 46 -5.14 15.42 -10.25
CA ALA A 46 -4.08 16.30 -9.75
C ALA A 46 -2.73 15.57 -9.65
N LEU A 47 -2.76 14.26 -9.45
CA LEU A 47 -1.58 13.37 -9.38
C LEU A 47 -1.82 12.14 -10.25
N GLN A 48 -0.74 11.45 -10.59
CA GLN A 48 -0.79 10.13 -11.22
C GLN A 48 -0.38 9.06 -10.20
N GLY A 49 -1.27 8.12 -9.94
CA GLY A 49 -1.00 6.99 -9.04
C GLY A 49 -0.45 5.78 -9.81
N VAL A 50 0.61 5.20 -9.29
CA VAL A 50 1.19 3.94 -9.76
C VAL A 50 1.24 2.97 -8.59
N THR A 51 0.98 1.70 -8.84
CA THR A 51 1.13 0.64 -7.84
C THR A 51 1.51 -0.68 -8.52
N SER A 52 1.60 -1.76 -7.76
CA SER A 52 1.82 -3.10 -8.31
C SER A 52 0.72 -4.07 -7.88
N GLY A 53 0.57 -5.17 -8.62
CA GLY A 53 -0.36 -6.23 -8.24
C GLY A 53 -0.07 -6.82 -6.86
N VAL A 54 1.21 -6.87 -6.45
CA VAL A 54 1.61 -7.34 -5.12
C VAL A 54 1.16 -6.37 -4.03
N ALA A 55 1.36 -5.05 -4.22
CA ALA A 55 0.90 -4.04 -3.25
C ALA A 55 -0.64 -4.06 -3.09
N LEU A 56 -1.38 -4.20 -4.20
CA LEU A 56 -2.84 -4.32 -4.15
C LEU A 56 -3.30 -5.60 -3.45
N ALA A 57 -2.64 -6.74 -3.72
CA ALA A 57 -2.96 -8.00 -3.06
C ALA A 57 -2.67 -7.94 -1.56
N GLU A 58 -1.58 -7.31 -1.15
CA GLU A 58 -1.24 -7.07 0.24
C GLU A 58 -2.26 -6.15 0.93
N ALA A 59 -2.64 -5.05 0.27
CA ALA A 59 -3.69 -4.15 0.78
C ALA A 59 -5.01 -4.90 0.98
N ALA A 60 -5.45 -5.66 -0.03
CA ALA A 60 -6.67 -6.46 0.06
C ALA A 60 -6.60 -7.48 1.19
N HIS A 61 -5.44 -8.14 1.39
CA HIS A 61 -5.24 -9.07 2.49
C HIS A 61 -5.37 -8.38 3.86
N LYS A 62 -4.73 -7.22 4.04
CA LYS A 62 -4.82 -6.44 5.29
C LYS A 62 -6.26 -5.96 5.56
N VAL A 63 -6.97 -5.48 4.54
CA VAL A 63 -8.38 -5.07 4.64
C VAL A 63 -9.27 -6.28 5.00
N MET A 64 -9.06 -7.42 4.38
CA MET A 64 -9.77 -8.65 4.71
C MET A 64 -9.60 -9.04 6.18
N LEU A 65 -8.38 -9.01 6.70
CA LEU A 65 -8.12 -9.33 8.10
C LEU A 65 -8.78 -8.32 9.04
N ALA A 66 -8.75 -7.03 8.69
CA ALA A 66 -9.43 -5.99 9.47
C ALA A 66 -10.95 -6.19 9.49
N GLU A 67 -11.54 -6.58 8.35
CA GLU A 67 -12.97 -6.90 8.26
C GLU A 67 -13.33 -8.11 9.13
N VAL A 68 -12.52 -9.18 9.14
CA VAL A 68 -12.72 -10.34 10.04
C VAL A 68 -12.70 -9.90 11.49
N MET A 69 -11.68 -9.14 11.89
CA MET A 69 -11.56 -8.68 13.29
C MET A 69 -12.78 -7.86 13.71
N ARG A 70 -13.22 -6.94 12.88
CA ARG A 70 -14.34 -6.06 13.18
C ARG A 70 -15.68 -6.81 13.22
N ARG A 71 -15.95 -7.68 12.24
CA ARG A 71 -17.22 -8.42 12.14
C ARG A 71 -17.39 -9.48 13.23
N HIS A 72 -16.30 -10.14 13.61
CA HIS A 72 -16.35 -11.29 14.51
C HIS A 72 -15.78 -11.00 15.89
N GLY A 73 -15.35 -9.77 16.18
CA GLY A 73 -14.77 -9.39 17.47
C GLY A 73 -13.48 -10.16 17.80
N VAL A 74 -12.69 -10.53 16.78
CA VAL A 74 -11.48 -11.31 16.94
C VAL A 74 -10.27 -10.39 17.04
N VAL A 75 -9.36 -10.71 17.95
CA VAL A 75 -8.09 -9.97 18.08
C VAL A 75 -7.05 -10.42 17.06
N ALA A 76 -6.10 -9.55 16.74
CA ALA A 76 -5.05 -9.82 15.75
C ALA A 76 -4.17 -11.02 16.13
N GLN A 77 -3.91 -11.22 17.44
CA GLN A 77 -3.09 -12.33 17.92
C GLN A 77 -3.74 -13.68 17.58
N GLY A 78 -3.04 -14.50 16.81
CA GLY A 78 -3.51 -15.82 16.40
C GLY A 78 -4.62 -15.82 15.33
N LEU A 79 -4.93 -14.64 14.74
CA LEU A 79 -6.00 -14.48 13.75
C LEU A 79 -5.87 -15.47 12.57
N LEU A 80 -4.69 -15.57 11.95
CA LEU A 80 -4.47 -16.47 10.81
C LEU A 80 -4.68 -17.94 11.18
N SER A 81 -4.23 -18.36 12.38
CA SER A 81 -4.47 -19.71 12.87
C SER A 81 -5.95 -19.97 13.12
N ARG A 82 -6.68 -18.97 13.61
CA ARG A 82 -8.13 -19.04 13.84
C ARG A 82 -8.89 -19.15 12.52
N ILE A 83 -8.56 -18.32 11.51
CA ILE A 83 -9.18 -18.40 10.18
C ILE A 83 -8.95 -19.78 9.56
N LYS A 84 -7.74 -20.35 9.66
CA LYS A 84 -7.46 -21.70 9.15
C LYS A 84 -8.31 -22.79 9.79
N LYS A 85 -8.67 -22.62 11.08
CA LYS A 85 -9.55 -23.56 11.80
C LYS A 85 -11.04 -23.30 11.56
N HIS A 86 -11.39 -22.07 11.22
CA HIS A 86 -12.72 -21.55 11.04
C HIS A 86 -12.83 -20.78 9.72
N PRO A 87 -12.73 -21.47 8.55
CA PRO A 87 -12.74 -20.81 7.25
C PRO A 87 -14.04 -20.06 6.95
N GLU A 88 -15.14 -20.39 7.64
CA GLU A 88 -16.42 -19.69 7.59
C GLU A 88 -16.32 -18.20 8.02
N LEU A 89 -15.25 -17.82 8.73
CA LEU A 89 -14.99 -16.41 9.06
C LEU A 89 -14.73 -15.54 7.81
N LEU A 90 -14.40 -16.16 6.69
CA LEU A 90 -14.21 -15.48 5.40
C LEU A 90 -15.51 -15.32 4.62
N ASP A 91 -16.59 -15.99 5.05
CA ASP A 91 -17.86 -15.92 4.35
C ASP A 91 -18.42 -14.49 4.41
N GLN A 92 -18.98 -14.04 3.29
CA GLN A 92 -19.62 -12.73 3.15
C GLN A 92 -18.68 -11.52 3.34
N LEU A 93 -17.36 -11.70 3.38
CA LEU A 93 -16.43 -10.58 3.35
C LEU A 93 -16.47 -9.90 1.97
N ALA A 94 -16.50 -8.58 1.97
CA ALA A 94 -16.65 -7.80 0.74
C ALA A 94 -15.67 -6.62 0.62
N GLU A 95 -15.18 -6.10 1.74
CA GLU A 95 -14.38 -4.85 1.73
C GLU A 95 -13.05 -5.02 1.00
N HIS A 96 -12.39 -6.16 1.14
CA HIS A 96 -11.13 -6.43 0.46
C HIS A 96 -11.25 -6.38 -1.07
N LYS A 97 -12.43 -6.70 -1.63
CA LYS A 97 -12.71 -6.61 -3.07
C LYS A 97 -12.77 -5.17 -3.54
N GLN A 98 -13.17 -4.25 -2.66
CA GLN A 98 -13.27 -2.83 -2.97
C GLN A 98 -11.90 -2.18 -3.22
N VAL A 99 -10.81 -2.78 -2.74
CA VAL A 99 -9.43 -2.33 -3.06
C VAL A 99 -9.20 -2.35 -4.57
N TYR A 100 -9.63 -3.42 -5.25
CA TYR A 100 -9.47 -3.54 -6.70
C TYR A 100 -10.43 -2.63 -7.47
N VAL A 101 -11.67 -2.49 -6.99
CA VAL A 101 -12.65 -1.56 -7.56
C VAL A 101 -12.14 -0.12 -7.47
N LEU A 102 -11.55 0.25 -6.34
CA LEU A 102 -10.96 1.58 -6.13
C LEU A 102 -9.79 1.81 -7.09
N ALA A 103 -8.87 0.84 -7.21
CA ALA A 103 -7.72 0.94 -8.11
C ALA A 103 -8.15 1.16 -9.58
N ASP A 104 -9.20 0.46 -10.02
CA ASP A 104 -9.78 0.61 -11.36
C ASP A 104 -10.46 1.97 -11.52
N SER A 105 -11.27 2.39 -10.55
CA SER A 105 -11.99 3.68 -10.59
C SER A 105 -11.05 4.89 -10.63
N LEU A 106 -9.91 4.80 -9.94
CA LEU A 106 -8.86 5.80 -9.93
C LEU A 106 -7.95 5.73 -11.17
N ARG A 107 -8.13 4.72 -12.03
CA ARG A 107 -7.31 4.47 -13.22
C ARG A 107 -5.82 4.39 -12.89
N LEU A 108 -5.49 3.71 -11.81
CA LEU A 108 -4.10 3.55 -11.40
C LEU A 108 -3.32 2.79 -12.48
N SER A 109 -2.08 3.21 -12.72
CA SER A 109 -1.13 2.39 -13.48
C SER A 109 -0.65 1.25 -12.60
N ILE A 110 -0.91 0.00 -13.03
CA ILE A 110 -0.53 -1.19 -12.28
C ILE A 110 0.64 -1.87 -12.98
N GLU A 111 1.82 -1.79 -12.35
CA GLU A 111 3.02 -2.40 -12.91
C GLU A 111 2.99 -3.92 -12.71
N PRO A 112 3.11 -4.71 -13.78
CA PRO A 112 3.18 -6.16 -13.70
C PRO A 112 4.52 -6.61 -13.11
N ILE A 113 4.49 -7.61 -12.24
CA ILE A 113 5.69 -8.19 -11.64
C ILE A 113 6.26 -9.26 -12.55
N THR A 114 7.45 -9.00 -13.04
CA THR A 114 8.21 -9.93 -13.90
C THR A 114 9.28 -10.65 -13.09
N LEU A 115 9.82 -11.74 -13.66
CA LEU A 115 10.95 -12.46 -13.05
C LEU A 115 12.17 -11.55 -12.85
N ASP A 116 12.42 -10.61 -13.76
CA ASP A 116 13.54 -9.67 -13.63
C ASP A 116 13.37 -8.72 -12.47
N LEU A 117 12.13 -8.25 -12.21
CA LEU A 117 11.83 -7.45 -11.01
C LEU A 117 12.01 -8.25 -9.72
N LEU A 118 11.61 -9.53 -9.72
CA LEU A 118 11.83 -10.41 -8.57
C LEU A 118 13.32 -10.60 -8.27
N LYS A 119 14.13 -10.81 -9.30
CA LYS A 119 15.61 -10.92 -9.18
C LYS A 119 16.20 -9.61 -8.67
N ARG A 120 15.76 -8.46 -9.24
CA ARG A 120 16.24 -7.15 -8.80
C ARG A 120 15.86 -6.88 -7.34
N GLY A 121 14.66 -7.21 -6.91
CA GLY A 121 14.24 -7.12 -5.50
C GLY A 121 15.13 -7.98 -4.59
N ALA A 122 15.46 -9.21 -5.00
CA ALA A 122 16.35 -10.08 -4.24
C ALA A 122 17.78 -9.50 -4.09
N GLU A 123 18.28 -8.75 -5.08
CA GLU A 123 19.55 -8.01 -4.98
C GLU A 123 19.44 -6.80 -4.03
N LEU A 124 18.34 -6.06 -4.11
CA LEU A 124 18.10 -4.86 -3.30
C LEU A 124 17.89 -5.19 -1.82
N SER A 125 17.29 -6.33 -1.50
CA SER A 125 16.98 -6.73 -0.13
C SER A 125 18.18 -6.62 0.82
N PRO A 126 19.33 -7.27 0.58
CA PRO A 126 20.50 -7.13 1.45
C PRO A 126 21.19 -5.76 1.30
N GLN A 127 21.09 -5.08 0.15
CA GLN A 127 21.74 -3.79 -0.10
C GLN A 127 21.06 -2.66 0.67
N GLN A 128 19.73 -2.71 0.79
CA GLN A 128 18.91 -1.67 1.41
C GLN A 128 18.31 -2.11 2.75
N HIS A 129 18.60 -3.33 3.21
CA HIS A 129 18.06 -3.94 4.43
C HIS A 129 16.54 -4.02 4.43
N LEU A 130 15.93 -4.26 3.26
CA LEU A 130 14.49 -4.38 3.08
C LEU A 130 14.03 -5.85 3.07
N LEU A 131 12.83 -6.11 3.57
CA LEU A 131 12.18 -7.41 3.40
C LEU A 131 11.77 -7.62 1.93
N THR A 132 11.44 -8.87 1.58
CA THR A 132 11.22 -9.29 0.19
C THR A 132 10.22 -8.42 -0.57
N ASN A 133 9.06 -8.11 0.03
CA ASN A 133 8.02 -7.32 -0.64
C ASN A 133 8.44 -5.86 -0.81
N ASP A 134 9.10 -5.29 0.21
CA ASP A 134 9.57 -3.90 0.19
C ASP A 134 10.69 -3.72 -0.83
N ALA A 135 11.62 -4.67 -0.88
CA ALA A 135 12.69 -4.71 -1.88
C ALA A 135 12.13 -4.86 -3.31
N LEU A 136 11.08 -5.66 -3.48
CA LEU A 136 10.38 -5.78 -4.77
C LEU A 136 9.67 -4.48 -5.16
N MET A 137 9.03 -3.81 -4.21
CA MET A 137 8.41 -2.50 -4.43
C MET A 137 9.48 -1.48 -4.85
N LEU A 138 10.63 -1.46 -4.18
CA LEU A 138 11.74 -0.59 -4.56
C LEU A 138 12.25 -0.90 -5.96
N ALA A 139 12.33 -2.18 -6.37
CA ALA A 139 12.70 -2.57 -7.72
C ALA A 139 11.71 -2.02 -8.79
N VAL A 140 10.43 -1.99 -8.47
CA VAL A 140 9.41 -1.37 -9.34
C VAL A 140 9.60 0.14 -9.43
N ILE A 141 9.83 0.80 -8.31
CA ILE A 141 10.07 2.25 -8.23
C ILE A 141 11.31 2.63 -9.06
N GLU A 142 12.42 1.89 -8.92
CA GLU A 142 13.64 2.07 -9.72
C GLU A 142 13.37 1.90 -11.24
N LYS A 143 12.71 0.79 -11.62
CA LYS A 143 12.37 0.52 -13.02
C LYS A 143 11.58 1.64 -13.67
N LEU A 144 10.65 2.22 -12.94
CA LEU A 144 9.79 3.28 -13.44
C LEU A 144 10.38 4.69 -13.23
N ASN A 145 11.58 4.77 -12.64
CA ASN A 145 12.28 6.02 -12.31
C ASN A 145 11.38 7.00 -11.54
N LEU A 146 10.67 6.50 -10.53
CA LEU A 146 9.77 7.29 -9.70
C LEU A 146 10.54 7.94 -8.55
N SER A 147 10.18 9.19 -8.24
CA SER A 147 10.79 9.95 -7.15
C SER A 147 9.94 9.97 -5.87
N TYR A 148 8.65 9.69 -5.96
CA TYR A 148 7.71 9.77 -4.84
C TYR A 148 7.15 8.41 -4.47
N LEU A 149 7.22 8.09 -3.17
CA LEU A 149 6.57 6.92 -2.56
C LEU A 149 5.61 7.40 -1.47
N ALA A 150 4.34 7.08 -1.61
CA ALA A 150 3.34 7.24 -0.56
C ALA A 150 3.25 5.95 0.27
N THR A 151 3.64 6.00 1.53
CA THR A 151 3.63 4.86 2.46
C THR A 151 3.56 5.33 3.91
N ASN A 152 3.11 4.47 4.81
CA ASN A 152 3.25 4.68 6.26
C ASN A 152 4.40 3.86 6.86
N ASP A 153 5.18 3.16 6.03
CA ASP A 153 6.31 2.35 6.48
C ASP A 153 7.57 3.19 6.66
N ASP A 154 8.31 2.94 7.75
CA ASP A 154 9.56 3.63 8.08
C ASP A 154 10.78 2.98 7.39
N ASP A 155 10.66 1.77 6.87
CA ASP A 155 11.76 1.04 6.26
C ASP A 155 12.31 1.74 5.00
N PHE A 156 11.52 2.60 4.38
CA PHE A 156 11.91 3.37 3.20
C PHE A 156 12.57 4.72 3.49
N ASP A 157 12.60 5.17 4.74
CA ASP A 157 13.04 6.53 5.11
C ASP A 157 14.51 6.83 4.76
N SER A 158 15.32 5.79 4.65
CA SER A 158 16.75 5.90 4.35
C SER A 158 17.13 5.61 2.89
N ILE A 159 16.16 5.35 2.01
CA ILE A 159 16.44 4.99 0.61
C ILE A 159 16.93 6.23 -0.17
N PRO A 160 18.16 6.21 -0.69
CA PRO A 160 18.71 7.36 -1.40
C PRO A 160 17.92 7.69 -2.68
N GLY A 161 17.64 8.97 -2.89
CA GLY A 161 16.95 9.46 -4.09
C GLY A 161 15.44 9.25 -4.11
N LEU A 162 14.88 8.60 -3.07
CA LEU A 162 13.45 8.41 -2.92
C LEU A 162 12.86 9.44 -1.94
N THR A 163 11.82 10.13 -2.37
CA THR A 163 11.06 11.05 -1.52
C THR A 163 9.88 10.29 -0.92
N VAL A 164 10.02 9.92 0.35
CA VAL A 164 8.98 9.21 1.10
C VAL A 164 7.98 10.21 1.66
N CYS A 165 6.70 10.01 1.35
CA CYS A 165 5.59 10.84 1.80
C CYS A 165 4.67 10.02 2.69
N LYS A 166 4.36 10.53 3.88
CA LYS A 166 3.64 9.82 4.93
C LYS A 166 2.34 10.50 5.32
N PRO A 167 1.32 9.75 5.76
CA PRO A 167 0.19 10.35 6.44
C PRO A 167 0.64 10.98 7.77
N THR A 168 -0.15 11.91 8.28
CA THR A 168 0.10 12.53 9.59
C THR A 168 -0.01 11.47 10.70
N ARG A 169 1.02 11.37 11.51
CA ARG A 169 1.04 10.53 12.72
C ARG A 169 0.82 11.41 13.94
N ILE A 170 0.04 10.93 14.91
CA ILE A 170 -0.20 11.59 16.20
C ILE A 170 0.90 11.14 17.19
#